data_7fd909d908db31b64a4edb339ce7c2ab
#
_entry.id   7fd909d908db31b64a4edb339ce7c2ab
#
_cell.length_a   1.000
_cell.length_b   1.000
_cell.length_c   1.000
_cell.angle_alpha   90.00
_cell.angle_beta   90.00
_cell.angle_gamma   90.00
#
_symmetry.space_group_name_H-M   'P 1'
#
loop_
_entity.id
_entity.type
_entity.pdbx_description
1 polymer ?
#
loop_
_entity_poly.entity_id
_entity_poly.type
_entity_poly.pdbx_seq_one_letter_code
_entity_poly.pdbx_strand_id
1 'polypeptide(L)'
;NMNIVEIPNFCDLEMQSNDPYQRDRDQWPLFRTHSANAVMEKAEGFLRYVSAKGERPVLCFYFHPWEFYPMPQGAMDFGECMVTPLSFIVENCGPKAIMELDALCGLLLDQGGRFITAGQLAREFKENR
;
A
#
# COMPACT_ATOMS: atom_id res chain seq x y z
N ASN A 1 -27.21 -15.04 6.21
CA ASN A 1 -25.76 -15.05 6.47
C ASN A 1 -25.05 -14.72 5.17
N MET A 2 -24.55 -13.48 5.07
CA MET A 2 -23.67 -13.12 3.94
C MET A 2 -22.28 -13.73 4.20
N ASN A 3 -21.82 -14.54 3.27
CA ASN A 3 -20.52 -15.21 3.33
C ASN A 3 -19.44 -14.28 2.73
N ILE A 4 -19.34 -13.04 3.24
CA ILE A 4 -18.40 -12.02 2.77
C ILE A 4 -17.19 -12.04 3.71
N VAL A 5 -15.99 -11.99 3.13
CA VAL A 5 -14.73 -11.77 3.83
C VAL A 5 -14.23 -10.40 3.40
N GLU A 6 -14.05 -9.50 4.35
CA GLU A 6 -13.42 -8.21 4.13
C GLU A 6 -11.92 -8.34 4.39
N ILE A 7 -11.12 -7.82 3.47
CA ILE A 7 -9.66 -7.74 3.60
C ILE A 7 -9.31 -6.25 3.65
N PRO A 8 -9.02 -5.69 4.83
CA PRO A 8 -8.69 -4.28 4.96
C PRO A 8 -7.33 -3.98 4.35
N ASN A 9 -7.17 -2.78 3.81
CA ASN A 9 -5.86 -2.29 3.42
C ASN A 9 -4.95 -2.15 4.64
N PHE A 10 -3.66 -2.38 4.42
CA PHE A 10 -2.64 -2.11 5.41
C PHE A 10 -2.61 -0.64 5.78
N CYS A 11 -2.59 -0.36 7.07
CA CYS A 11 -2.32 0.97 7.60
C CYS A 11 -1.57 0.87 8.93
N ASP A 12 -0.90 1.95 9.33
CA ASP A 12 -0.29 2.03 10.66
C ASP A 12 -1.38 2.17 11.71
N LEU A 13 -1.52 1.17 12.58
CA LEU A 13 -2.57 1.09 13.59
C LEU A 13 -2.26 1.90 14.86
N GLU A 14 -0.99 2.22 15.09
CA GLU A 14 -0.54 2.92 16.30
C GLU A 14 -0.33 4.42 16.06
N MET A 15 -0.15 4.82 14.81
CA MET A 15 0.11 6.19 14.43
C MET A 15 -1.14 7.06 14.60
N GLN A 16 -1.02 8.15 15.34
CA GLN A 16 -2.03 9.20 15.36
C GLN A 16 -1.86 10.08 14.11
N SER A 17 -2.88 10.10 13.26
CA SER A 17 -2.83 10.88 12.02
C SER A 17 -2.94 12.38 12.28
N ASN A 18 -2.10 13.14 11.60
CA ASN A 18 -2.19 14.60 11.49
C ASN A 18 -2.80 15.05 10.15
N ASP A 19 -3.03 14.12 9.22
CA ASP A 19 -3.70 14.40 7.95
C ASP A 19 -5.23 14.21 8.11
N PRO A 20 -6.06 15.20 7.74
CA PRO A 20 -7.52 15.10 7.82
C PRO A 20 -8.09 13.92 7.02
N TYR A 21 -7.35 13.42 6.04
CA TYR A 21 -7.71 12.24 5.24
C TYR A 21 -6.99 10.96 5.69
N GLN A 22 -6.20 11.02 6.76
CA GLN A 22 -5.43 9.92 7.34
C GLN A 22 -4.46 9.20 6.37
N ARG A 23 -4.01 9.88 5.33
CA ARG A 23 -3.10 9.35 4.31
C ARG A 23 -1.71 9.05 4.84
N ASP A 24 -1.29 9.72 5.91
CA ASP A 24 -0.03 9.49 6.60
C ASP A 24 0.01 8.13 7.33
N ARG A 25 -1.14 7.51 7.58
CA ARG A 25 -1.26 6.16 8.13
C ARG A 25 -1.22 5.08 7.05
N ASP A 26 -1.48 5.46 5.81
CA ASP A 26 -1.53 4.58 4.67
C ASP A 26 -0.12 4.36 4.07
N GLN A 27 0.06 3.24 3.41
CA GLN A 27 1.25 2.98 2.61
C GLN A 27 1.29 3.79 1.30
N TRP A 28 0.16 4.30 0.83
CA TRP A 28 0.07 5.10 -0.39
C TRP A 28 0.28 6.60 -0.09
N PRO A 29 1.11 7.29 -0.82
CA PRO A 29 1.98 6.87 -1.94
C PRO A 29 3.44 6.59 -1.52
N LEU A 30 3.66 6.16 -0.27
CA LEU A 30 4.96 6.11 0.41
C LEU A 30 6.04 5.35 -0.38
N PHE A 31 5.67 4.24 -1.03
CA PHE A 31 6.63 3.38 -1.75
C PHE A 31 7.38 4.13 -2.86
N ARG A 32 6.74 5.07 -3.53
CA ARG A 32 7.35 5.83 -4.63
C ARG A 32 7.80 7.24 -4.23
N THR A 33 7.15 7.89 -3.27
CA THR A 33 7.56 9.22 -2.78
C THR A 33 8.75 9.14 -1.84
N HIS A 34 8.91 8.01 -1.15
CA HIS A 34 10.06 7.71 -0.30
C HIS A 34 10.82 6.50 -0.85
N SER A 35 10.49 5.29 -0.38
CA SER A 35 11.13 4.06 -0.84
C SER A 35 10.39 2.81 -0.37
N ALA A 36 10.74 1.65 -0.94
CA ALA A 36 10.32 0.34 -0.46
C ALA A 36 10.69 0.13 1.02
N ASN A 37 11.88 0.56 1.44
CA ASN A 37 12.31 0.44 2.85
C ASN A 37 11.41 1.22 3.80
N ALA A 38 10.96 2.42 3.42
CA ALA A 38 10.06 3.20 4.25
C ALA A 38 8.69 2.51 4.44
N VAL A 39 8.21 1.79 3.42
CA VAL A 39 7.01 0.94 3.56
C VAL A 39 7.29 -0.25 4.45
N MET A 40 8.47 -0.88 4.33
CA MET A 40 8.86 -2.01 5.18
C MET A 40 8.95 -1.64 6.66
N GLU A 41 9.49 -0.49 7.01
CA GLU A 41 9.52 -0.01 8.39
C GLU A 41 8.11 0.05 9.01
N LYS A 42 7.13 0.57 8.26
CA LYS A 42 5.72 0.56 8.68
C LYS A 42 5.16 -0.86 8.76
N ALA A 43 5.45 -1.70 7.76
CA ALA A 43 5.00 -3.09 7.73
C ALA A 43 5.53 -3.87 8.94
N GLU A 44 6.80 -3.72 9.30
CA GLU A 44 7.39 -4.36 10.47
C GLU A 44 6.72 -3.94 11.77
N GLY A 45 6.37 -2.67 11.92
CA GLY A 45 5.58 -2.18 13.06
C GLY A 45 4.24 -2.89 13.15
N PHE A 46 3.52 -2.98 12.04
CA PHE A 46 2.25 -3.69 11.94
C PHE A 46 2.40 -5.19 12.23
N LEU A 47 3.42 -5.85 11.68
CA LEU A 47 3.69 -7.28 11.90
C LEU A 47 3.92 -7.56 13.39
N ARG A 48 4.74 -6.75 14.06
CA ARG A 48 4.98 -6.85 15.52
C ARG A 48 3.69 -6.66 16.31
N TYR A 49 2.90 -5.63 15.98
CA TYR A 49 1.65 -5.35 16.66
C TYR A 49 0.64 -6.50 16.56
N VAL A 50 0.44 -7.05 15.36
CA VAL A 50 -0.51 -8.15 15.14
C VAL A 50 -0.03 -9.45 15.79
N SER A 51 1.26 -9.78 15.63
CA SER A 51 1.85 -10.98 16.23
C SER A 51 1.82 -10.96 17.74
N ALA A 52 1.99 -9.80 18.39
CA ALA A 52 1.88 -9.65 19.84
C ALA A 52 0.46 -9.96 20.36
N LYS A 53 -0.56 -9.92 19.50
CA LYS A 53 -1.94 -10.31 19.81
C LYS A 53 -2.22 -11.81 19.55
N GLY A 54 -1.21 -12.56 19.12
CA GLY A 54 -1.37 -13.97 18.75
C GLY A 54 -2.07 -14.18 17.39
N GLU A 55 -2.22 -13.12 16.60
CA GLU A 55 -2.89 -13.16 15.32
C GLU A 55 -1.88 -13.31 14.15
N ARG A 56 -2.35 -13.91 13.06
CA ARG A 56 -1.56 -14.02 11.83
C ARG A 56 -1.63 -12.70 11.06
N PRO A 57 -0.49 -12.02 10.81
CA PRO A 57 -0.50 -10.79 10.07
C PRO A 57 -0.81 -11.03 8.58
N VAL A 58 -1.66 -10.17 8.03
CA VAL A 58 -2.00 -10.11 6.61
C VAL A 58 -1.79 -8.68 6.14
N LEU A 59 -0.93 -8.51 5.14
CA LEU A 59 -0.70 -7.23 4.50
C LEU A 59 -1.48 -7.17 3.19
N CYS A 60 -2.32 -6.17 3.03
CA CYS A 60 -3.01 -5.87 1.79
C CYS A 60 -2.62 -4.46 1.36
N PHE A 61 -1.87 -4.35 0.26
CA PHE A 61 -1.50 -3.07 -0.33
C PHE A 61 -2.42 -2.75 -1.51
N TYR A 62 -2.66 -1.48 -1.75
CA TYR A 62 -3.30 -1.04 -2.97
C TYR A 62 -2.40 -0.07 -3.74
N PHE A 63 -2.52 -0.10 -5.03
CA PHE A 63 -1.79 0.76 -5.96
C PHE A 63 -2.73 1.22 -7.06
N HIS A 64 -2.46 2.38 -7.62
CA HIS A 64 -3.19 2.87 -8.77
C HIS A 64 -2.42 2.55 -10.06
N PRO A 65 -3.06 2.04 -11.12
CA PRO A 65 -2.37 1.71 -12.37
C PRO A 65 -1.55 2.85 -12.96
N TRP A 66 -2.02 4.10 -12.81
CA TRP A 66 -1.32 5.28 -13.32
C TRP A 66 0.01 5.55 -12.60
N GLU A 67 0.23 5.05 -11.40
CA GLU A 67 1.50 5.21 -10.67
C GLU A 67 2.68 4.56 -11.39
N PHE A 68 2.41 3.54 -12.20
CA PHE A 68 3.42 2.81 -12.97
C PHE A 68 3.65 3.36 -14.37
N TYR A 69 3.06 4.50 -14.69
CA TYR A 69 3.24 5.23 -15.93
C TYR A 69 3.82 6.62 -15.67
N PRO A 70 4.76 7.12 -16.51
CA PRO A 70 5.28 8.47 -16.33
C PRO A 70 4.17 9.50 -16.39
N MET A 71 3.94 10.21 -15.31
CA MET A 71 2.91 11.24 -15.23
C MET A 71 3.47 12.61 -15.62
N PRO A 72 2.70 13.42 -16.38
CA PRO A 72 3.12 14.76 -16.72
C PRO A 72 3.28 15.63 -15.46
N GLN A 73 4.29 16.47 -15.47
CA GLN A 73 4.54 17.45 -14.42
C GLN A 73 3.94 18.81 -14.80
N GLY A 74 3.39 19.51 -13.83
CA GLY A 74 2.84 20.84 -14.04
C GLY A 74 1.37 20.85 -14.43
N ALA A 75 0.93 22.02 -14.92
CA ALA A 75 -0.47 22.23 -15.29
C ALA A 75 -0.84 21.46 -16.56
N MET A 76 -1.97 20.80 -16.54
CA MET A 76 -2.55 20.06 -17.67
C MET A 76 -3.82 20.77 -18.14
N ASP A 77 -3.91 21.02 -19.44
CA ASP A 77 -5.08 21.62 -20.08
C ASP A 77 -6.05 20.53 -20.54
N PHE A 78 -7.27 20.56 -20.02
CA PHE A 78 -8.36 19.66 -20.41
C PHE A 78 -9.41 20.39 -21.29
N GLY A 79 -9.06 21.57 -21.82
CA GLY A 79 -9.93 22.38 -22.67
C GLY A 79 -10.91 23.24 -21.87
N GLU A 80 -11.64 22.66 -20.95
CA GLU A 80 -12.59 23.38 -20.09
C GLU A 80 -11.97 23.85 -18.78
N CYS A 81 -10.86 23.24 -18.36
CA CYS A 81 -10.15 23.60 -17.13
C CYS A 81 -8.66 23.27 -17.19
N MET A 82 -7.89 24.02 -16.43
CA MET A 82 -6.48 23.72 -16.14
C MET A 82 -6.39 22.99 -14.79
N VAL A 83 -5.71 21.85 -14.77
CA VAL A 83 -5.51 21.08 -13.55
C VAL A 83 -4.01 21.00 -13.25
N THR A 84 -3.62 21.43 -12.06
CA THR A 84 -2.28 21.22 -11.55
C THR A 84 -2.37 20.14 -10.46
N PRO A 85 -1.85 18.93 -10.71
CA PRO A 85 -1.89 17.87 -9.70
C PRO A 85 -1.00 18.24 -8.52
N LEU A 86 -1.37 17.77 -7.33
CA LEU A 86 -0.48 17.85 -6.17
C LEU A 86 0.78 17.03 -6.46
N SER A 87 1.95 17.56 -6.07
CA SER A 87 3.26 16.97 -6.39
C SER A 87 3.35 15.49 -6.00
N PHE A 88 2.87 15.12 -4.81
CA PHE A 88 2.91 13.75 -4.34
C PHE A 88 2.09 12.77 -5.21
N ILE A 89 1.12 13.26 -5.99
CA ILE A 89 0.33 12.41 -6.89
C ILE A 89 1.18 11.97 -8.08
N VAL A 90 1.98 12.87 -8.63
CA VAL A 90 2.74 12.64 -9.88
C VAL A 90 4.22 12.33 -9.65
N GLU A 91 4.71 12.58 -8.44
CA GLU A 91 6.12 12.38 -8.10
C GLU A 91 6.52 10.91 -8.22
N ASN A 92 7.64 10.66 -8.91
CA ASN A 92 8.25 9.33 -9.06
C ASN A 92 7.33 8.25 -9.67
N CYS A 93 6.27 8.63 -10.38
CA CYS A 93 5.48 7.71 -11.18
C CYS A 93 6.30 7.10 -12.33
N GLY A 94 5.90 5.94 -12.81
CA GLY A 94 6.56 5.24 -13.91
C GLY A 94 7.72 4.34 -13.44
N PRO A 95 8.90 4.38 -14.09
CA PRO A 95 10.00 3.44 -13.83
C PRO A 95 10.45 3.39 -12.37
N LYS A 96 10.47 4.52 -11.67
CA LYS A 96 10.82 4.57 -10.25
C LYS A 96 9.81 3.80 -9.40
N ALA A 97 8.52 3.98 -9.65
CA ALA A 97 7.47 3.26 -8.93
C ALA A 97 7.57 1.75 -9.17
N ILE A 98 7.89 1.32 -10.40
CA ILE A 98 8.10 -0.10 -10.72
C ILE A 98 9.29 -0.66 -9.93
N MET A 99 10.41 0.06 -9.90
CA MET A 99 11.61 -0.36 -9.16
C MET A 99 11.33 -0.50 -7.66
N GLU A 100 10.63 0.47 -7.08
CA GLU A 100 10.30 0.44 -5.64
C GLU A 100 9.28 -0.66 -5.32
N LEU A 101 8.33 -0.95 -6.22
CA LEU A 101 7.42 -2.07 -6.04
C LEU A 101 8.15 -3.42 -6.10
N ASP A 102 9.07 -3.59 -7.06
CA ASP A 102 9.89 -4.80 -7.17
C ASP A 102 10.74 -5.00 -5.91
N ALA A 103 11.41 -3.93 -5.45
CA ALA A 103 12.18 -3.95 -4.22
C ALA A 103 11.31 -4.30 -2.99
N LEU A 104 10.11 -3.73 -2.87
CA LEU A 104 9.18 -4.04 -1.79
C LEU A 104 8.77 -5.51 -1.81
N CYS A 105 8.46 -6.06 -2.99
CA CYS A 105 8.15 -7.48 -3.14
C CYS A 105 9.32 -8.37 -2.68
N GLY A 106 10.55 -8.02 -3.05
CA GLY A 106 11.75 -8.73 -2.61
C GLY A 106 11.91 -8.71 -1.08
N LEU A 107 11.81 -7.53 -0.47
CA LEU A 107 11.91 -7.35 0.98
C LEU A 107 10.85 -8.16 1.74
N LEU A 108 9.61 -8.19 1.23
CA LEU A 108 8.54 -8.99 1.84
C LEU A 108 8.82 -10.49 1.75
N LEU A 109 9.35 -10.97 0.63
CA LEU A 109 9.76 -12.38 0.48
C LEU A 109 10.92 -12.75 1.41
N ASP A 110 11.91 -11.87 1.54
CA ASP A 110 13.07 -12.06 2.43
C ASP A 110 12.64 -12.15 3.91
N GLN A 111 11.55 -11.49 4.28
CA GLN A 111 10.93 -11.61 5.61
C GLN A 111 10.06 -12.87 5.76
N GLY A 112 10.09 -13.79 4.79
CA GLY A 112 9.28 -15.01 4.81
C GLY A 112 7.82 -14.79 4.40
N GLY A 113 7.50 -13.66 3.81
CA GLY A 113 6.18 -13.35 3.28
C GLY A 113 5.78 -14.29 2.14
N ARG A 114 4.48 -14.47 1.96
CA ARG A 114 3.91 -15.28 0.89
C ARG A 114 2.83 -14.48 0.18
N PHE A 115 2.98 -14.30 -1.13
CA PHE A 115 1.95 -13.68 -1.95
C PHE A 115 0.84 -14.69 -2.24
N ILE A 116 -0.40 -14.31 -1.93
CA ILE A 116 -1.59 -15.13 -2.19
C ILE A 116 -2.70 -14.26 -2.77
N THR A 117 -3.62 -14.87 -3.48
CA THR A 117 -4.81 -14.17 -3.96
C THR A 117 -5.81 -13.94 -2.82
N ALA A 118 -6.65 -12.91 -2.95
CA ALA A 118 -7.75 -12.66 -2.02
C ALA A 118 -8.67 -13.89 -1.87
N GLY A 119 -8.90 -14.64 -2.97
CA GLY A 119 -9.68 -15.87 -2.94
C GLY A 119 -9.02 -17.00 -2.14
N GLN A 120 -7.69 -17.13 -2.20
CA GLN A 120 -6.94 -18.08 -1.36
C GLN A 120 -7.03 -17.69 0.11
N LEU A 121 -6.79 -16.42 0.44
CA LEU A 121 -6.90 -15.92 1.81
C LEU A 121 -8.30 -16.16 2.38
N ALA A 122 -9.36 -15.86 1.60
CA ALA A 122 -10.74 -16.07 2.04
C ALA A 122 -11.07 -17.55 2.30
N ARG A 123 -10.50 -18.49 1.55
CA ARG A 123 -10.64 -19.94 1.81
C ARG A 123 -9.93 -20.32 3.11
N GLU A 124 -8.66 -19.95 3.25
CA GLU A 124 -7.88 -20.23 4.47
C GLU A 124 -8.58 -19.70 5.73
N PHE A 125 -9.23 -18.54 5.65
CA PHE A 125 -9.98 -17.95 6.76
C PHE A 125 -11.24 -18.73 7.13
N LYS A 126 -11.90 -19.37 6.16
CA LYS A 126 -13.09 -20.20 6.40
C LYS A 126 -12.75 -21.58 6.96
N GLU A 127 -11.62 -22.14 6.56
CA GLU A 127 -11.17 -23.46 7.00
C GLU A 127 -10.65 -23.46 8.46
N ASN A 128 -10.20 -22.30 8.95
CA ASN A 128 -9.67 -22.12 10.30
C ASN A 128 -10.69 -21.61 11.33
N ARG A 129 -11.98 -21.59 10.97
CA ARG A 129 -13.11 -21.29 11.87
C ARG A 129 -13.89 -22.54 12.22
#